data_f7cdde000e9eaeaaf6570faea9c03946
#
_entry.id   f7cdde000e9eaeaaf6570faea9c03946
#
_cell.length_a   1.000
_cell.length_b   1.000
_cell.length_c   1.000
_cell.angle_alpha   90.00
_cell.angle_beta   90.00
_cell.angle_gamma   90.00
#
_symmetry.space_group_name_H-M   'P 1'
#
loop_
_entity.id
_entity.type
_entity.pdbx_description
1 polymer ?
#
loop_
_entity_poly.entity_id
_entity_poly.type
_entity_poly.pdbx_seq_one_letter_code
_entity_poly.pdbx_strand_id
1 'polypeptide(L)'
;MKKAVLIVNPSSGGEKAKEFETLAEEKLKQLFDEVVVKQTEKGGDAEQFAREAAESHFDSVFVMGGDGTVNEGISGLAEQAYRPKFGFFPLGTVNDLARALNLPMDPEEAIQQLDLEKTSALDVGKINDDYFMNVVAIGTIPESINDVDVEQKTKLGKLAYFISGAKHLANAQT
;
A
#
# COMPACT_ATOMS: atom_id res chain seq x y z
N MET A 1 -5.04 17.03 20.11
CA MET A 1 -4.90 17.37 18.69
C MET A 1 -4.64 16.06 17.94
N LYS A 2 -5.57 15.66 17.07
CA LYS A 2 -5.44 14.40 16.32
C LYS A 2 -4.61 14.64 15.06
N LYS A 3 -3.58 13.81 14.84
CA LYS A 3 -2.64 13.94 13.73
C LYS A 3 -2.67 12.73 12.81
N ALA A 4 -2.66 12.95 11.51
CA ALA A 4 -2.54 11.89 10.52
C ALA A 4 -1.41 12.17 9.54
N VAL A 5 -0.76 11.10 9.05
CA VAL A 5 0.09 11.16 7.86
C VAL A 5 -0.60 10.43 6.71
N LEU A 6 -0.54 11.01 5.53
CA LEU A 6 -0.94 10.40 4.26
C LEU A 6 0.33 10.12 3.44
N ILE A 7 0.65 8.85 3.27
CA ILE A 7 1.78 8.38 2.48
C ILE A 7 1.25 8.01 1.09
N VAL A 8 1.76 8.65 0.06
CA VAL A 8 1.27 8.49 -1.32
C VAL A 8 2.37 7.93 -2.20
N ASN A 9 2.05 6.88 -2.94
CA ASN A 9 2.89 6.43 -4.05
C ASN A 9 2.39 7.07 -5.35
N PRO A 10 3.07 8.11 -5.87
CA PRO A 10 2.62 8.83 -7.05
C PRO A 10 2.69 8.00 -8.34
N SER A 11 3.44 6.88 -8.33
CA SER A 11 3.51 5.94 -9.46
C SER A 11 2.29 5.02 -9.54
N SER A 12 1.45 4.98 -8.50
CA SER A 12 0.19 4.22 -8.49
C SER A 12 -0.96 5.10 -8.97
N GLY A 13 -1.95 4.51 -9.66
CA GLY A 13 -3.16 5.22 -10.07
C GLY A 13 -3.06 6.04 -11.38
N GLY A 14 -1.91 6.04 -12.04
CA GLY A 14 -1.72 6.68 -13.34
C GLY A 14 -1.99 8.20 -13.30
N GLU A 15 -2.65 8.73 -14.34
CA GLU A 15 -2.89 10.16 -14.53
C GLU A 15 -3.76 10.80 -13.42
N LYS A 16 -4.57 10.01 -12.72
CA LYS A 16 -5.47 10.48 -11.66
C LYS A 16 -4.85 10.47 -10.25
N ALA A 17 -3.62 10.00 -10.09
CA ALA A 17 -2.98 9.88 -8.77
C ALA A 17 -3.02 11.20 -7.97
N LYS A 18 -2.75 12.32 -8.64
CA LYS A 18 -2.76 13.65 -8.01
C LYS A 18 -4.15 14.12 -7.59
N GLU A 19 -5.16 13.78 -8.36
CA GLU A 19 -6.56 14.08 -8.05
C GLU A 19 -7.00 13.35 -6.78
N PHE A 20 -6.71 12.05 -6.70
CA PHE A 20 -7.03 11.23 -5.52
C PHE A 20 -6.22 11.65 -4.28
N GLU A 21 -4.95 12.04 -4.43
CA GLU A 21 -4.14 12.59 -3.34
C GLU A 21 -4.83 13.82 -2.73
N THR A 22 -5.25 14.77 -3.58
CA THR A 22 -5.94 15.98 -3.14
C THR A 22 -7.25 15.64 -2.42
N LEU A 23 -8.06 14.75 -2.99
CA LEU A 23 -9.32 14.33 -2.41
C LEU A 23 -9.13 13.65 -1.03
N ALA A 24 -8.13 12.77 -0.91
CA ALA A 24 -7.81 12.10 0.35
C ALA A 24 -7.31 13.08 1.41
N GLU A 25 -6.44 14.02 1.03
CA GLU A 25 -5.94 15.05 1.93
C GLU A 25 -7.09 15.91 2.47
N GLU A 26 -8.00 16.36 1.60
CA GLU A 26 -9.18 17.15 1.99
C GLU A 26 -10.09 16.35 2.93
N LYS A 27 -10.34 15.08 2.66
CA LYS A 27 -11.12 14.20 3.52
C LYS A 27 -10.48 14.04 4.89
N LEU A 28 -9.18 13.81 4.94
CA LEU A 28 -8.45 13.65 6.21
C LEU A 28 -8.42 14.96 7.02
N LYS A 29 -8.29 16.13 6.39
CA LYS A 29 -8.38 17.44 7.05
C LYS A 29 -9.74 17.72 7.71
N GLN A 30 -10.80 17.04 7.32
CA GLN A 30 -12.08 17.10 7.99
C GLN A 30 -12.13 16.25 9.26
N LEU A 31 -11.23 15.27 9.40
CA LEU A 31 -11.25 14.27 10.47
C LEU A 31 -10.11 14.44 11.48
N PHE A 32 -9.04 15.14 11.08
CA PHE A 32 -7.82 15.35 11.87
C PHE A 32 -7.47 16.84 11.94
N ASP A 33 -6.88 17.24 13.06
CA ASP A 33 -6.44 18.62 13.29
C ASP A 33 -5.17 18.97 12.49
N GLU A 34 -4.33 17.96 12.23
CA GLU A 34 -3.10 18.08 11.45
C GLU A 34 -2.99 16.90 10.49
N VAL A 35 -2.72 17.18 9.21
CA VAL A 35 -2.48 16.18 8.17
C VAL A 35 -1.17 16.49 7.45
N VAL A 36 -0.25 15.54 7.46
CA VAL A 36 1.04 15.63 6.75
C VAL A 36 0.99 14.68 5.55
N VAL A 37 1.27 15.20 4.35
CA VAL A 37 1.37 14.38 3.13
C VAL A 37 2.84 14.11 2.82
N LYS A 38 3.18 12.84 2.60
CA LYS A 38 4.51 12.38 2.18
C LYS A 38 4.40 11.54 0.91
N GLN A 39 5.13 11.91 -0.12
CA GLN A 39 5.19 11.14 -1.37
C GLN A 39 6.42 10.25 -1.38
N THR A 40 6.26 8.99 -1.83
CA THR A 40 7.37 8.05 -1.99
C THR A 40 8.09 8.32 -3.30
N GLU A 41 9.41 8.19 -3.28
CA GLU A 41 10.27 8.30 -4.45
C GLU A 41 10.82 6.93 -4.87
N LYS A 42 10.93 6.00 -3.93
CA LYS A 42 11.50 4.65 -4.14
C LYS A 42 10.88 3.64 -3.18
N GLY A 43 11.18 2.37 -3.41
CA GLY A 43 10.85 1.28 -2.47
C GLY A 43 11.48 1.50 -1.10
N GLY A 44 10.74 1.17 -0.05
CA GLY A 44 11.12 1.35 1.34
C GLY A 44 10.75 2.71 1.95
N ASP A 45 10.41 3.71 1.13
CA ASP A 45 10.05 5.03 1.66
C ASP A 45 8.76 4.98 2.47
N ALA A 46 7.77 4.20 2.05
CA ALA A 46 6.51 4.09 2.79
C ALA A 46 6.70 3.44 4.15
N GLU A 47 7.60 2.44 4.25
CA GLU A 47 8.00 1.84 5.53
C GLU A 47 8.67 2.86 6.45
N GLN A 48 9.63 3.60 5.91
CA GLN A 48 10.33 4.64 6.68
C GLN A 48 9.36 5.70 7.19
N PHE A 49 8.48 6.22 6.34
CA PHE A 49 7.52 7.26 6.72
C PHE A 49 6.51 6.78 7.75
N ALA A 50 6.07 5.53 7.66
CA ALA A 50 5.18 4.94 8.65
C ALA A 50 5.88 4.78 10.00
N ARG A 51 7.14 4.33 10.02
CA ARG A 51 7.96 4.25 11.23
C ARG A 51 8.15 5.62 11.89
N GLU A 52 8.53 6.63 11.12
CA GLU A 52 8.68 8.01 11.60
C GLU A 52 7.38 8.55 12.21
N ALA A 53 6.22 8.21 11.60
CA ALA A 53 4.93 8.61 12.13
C ALA A 53 4.61 7.95 13.48
N ALA A 54 4.97 6.67 13.65
CA ALA A 54 4.83 5.97 14.92
C ALA A 54 5.73 6.58 15.99
N GLU A 55 6.99 6.82 15.68
CA GLU A 55 7.96 7.46 16.58
C GLU A 55 7.55 8.88 16.98
N SER A 56 6.91 9.61 16.08
CA SER A 56 6.38 10.96 16.30
C SER A 56 4.96 10.98 16.90
N HIS A 57 4.42 9.82 17.28
CA HIS A 57 3.11 9.65 17.91
C HIS A 57 1.95 10.25 17.10
N PHE A 58 1.95 10.03 15.80
CA PHE A 58 0.78 10.30 14.98
C PHE A 58 -0.36 9.35 15.36
N ASP A 59 -1.60 9.85 15.39
CA ASP A 59 -2.78 9.02 15.72
C ASP A 59 -3.12 8.02 14.61
N SER A 60 -2.85 8.39 13.35
CA SER A 60 -3.16 7.54 12.20
C SER A 60 -2.15 7.69 11.06
N VAL A 61 -1.92 6.57 10.37
CA VAL A 61 -1.15 6.47 9.12
C VAL A 61 -2.08 6.00 8.02
N PHE A 62 -2.17 6.75 6.94
CA PHE A 62 -2.89 6.36 5.74
C PHE A 62 -1.91 6.15 4.60
N VAL A 63 -2.10 5.07 3.85
CA VAL A 63 -1.29 4.77 2.66
C VAL A 63 -2.18 4.80 1.41
N MET A 64 -1.77 5.53 0.41
CA MET A 64 -2.40 5.56 -0.91
C MET A 64 -1.44 4.93 -1.92
N GLY A 65 -1.78 3.74 -2.39
CA GLY A 65 -0.91 2.98 -3.29
C GLY A 65 -1.45 1.59 -3.61
N GLY A 66 -0.61 0.77 -4.21
CA GLY A 66 -0.88 -0.66 -4.44
C GLY A 66 -0.44 -1.53 -3.27
N ASP A 67 -0.62 -2.86 -3.42
CA ASP A 67 -0.33 -3.85 -2.36
C ASP A 67 1.10 -3.75 -1.80
N GLY A 68 2.10 -3.47 -2.64
CA GLY A 68 3.48 -3.28 -2.18
C GLY A 68 3.64 -2.08 -1.24
N THR A 69 3.10 -0.92 -1.62
CA THR A 69 3.17 0.29 -0.79
C THR A 69 2.39 0.13 0.52
N VAL A 70 1.25 -0.55 0.47
CA VAL A 70 0.44 -0.89 1.66
C VAL A 70 1.23 -1.80 2.59
N ASN A 71 1.90 -2.84 2.06
CA ASN A 71 2.73 -3.74 2.85
C ASN A 71 3.92 -3.02 3.50
N GLU A 72 4.60 -2.13 2.77
CA GLU A 72 5.67 -1.29 3.34
C GLU A 72 5.15 -0.44 4.51
N GLY A 73 3.99 0.21 4.36
CA GLY A 73 3.40 1.00 5.44
C GLY A 73 3.11 0.17 6.69
N ILE A 74 2.61 -1.04 6.53
CA ILE A 74 2.36 -1.97 7.64
C ILE A 74 3.67 -2.43 8.26
N SER A 75 4.68 -2.76 7.46
CA SER A 75 6.02 -3.15 7.92
C SER A 75 6.64 -2.08 8.81
N GLY A 76 6.51 -0.81 8.42
CA GLY A 76 6.99 0.32 9.21
C GLY A 76 6.32 0.48 10.59
N LEU A 77 5.08 0.00 10.73
CA LEU A 77 4.33 0.01 12.00
C LEU A 77 4.51 -1.26 12.83
N ALA A 78 5.04 -2.32 12.23
CA ALA A 78 5.25 -3.58 12.92
C ALA A 78 6.26 -3.40 14.08
N GLU A 79 5.97 -4.03 15.21
CA GLU A 79 6.81 -4.01 16.43
C GLU A 79 7.11 -2.62 17.02
N GLN A 80 6.45 -1.55 16.53
CA GLN A 80 6.58 -0.23 17.14
C GLN A 80 5.96 -0.19 18.54
N ALA A 81 6.62 0.50 19.48
CA ALA A 81 6.12 0.68 20.84
C ALA A 81 4.79 1.44 20.87
N TYR A 82 4.67 2.45 20.00
CA TYR A 82 3.41 3.15 19.71
C TYR A 82 2.95 2.81 18.31
N ARG A 83 1.72 2.35 18.16
CA ARG A 83 1.14 1.98 16.86
C ARG A 83 -0.04 2.87 16.51
N PRO A 84 0.13 3.78 15.53
CA PRO A 84 -0.98 4.50 14.94
C PRO A 84 -2.07 3.57 14.38
N LYS A 85 -3.31 4.04 14.31
CA LYS A 85 -4.31 3.36 13.48
C LYS A 85 -3.86 3.39 12.03
N PHE A 86 -3.97 2.25 11.35
CA PHE A 86 -3.60 2.14 9.94
C PHE A 86 -4.84 2.17 9.06
N GLY A 87 -4.79 2.94 7.98
CA GLY A 87 -5.78 2.95 6.92
C GLY A 87 -5.11 2.99 5.55
N PHE A 88 -5.85 2.68 4.49
CA PHE A 88 -5.30 2.79 3.15
C PHE A 88 -6.39 3.05 2.11
N PHE A 89 -5.98 3.64 1.00
CA PHE A 89 -6.79 3.87 -0.17
C PHE A 89 -6.20 3.08 -1.33
N PRO A 90 -6.96 2.13 -1.92
CA PRO A 90 -6.45 1.23 -2.95
C PRO A 90 -6.21 2.00 -4.27
N LEU A 91 -4.96 2.05 -4.72
CA LEU A 91 -4.58 2.74 -5.96
C LEU A 91 -3.78 1.81 -6.90
N GLY A 92 -3.65 0.55 -6.55
CA GLY A 92 -2.95 -0.47 -7.33
C GLY A 92 -3.86 -1.20 -8.31
N THR A 93 -3.26 -2.15 -9.02
CA THR A 93 -3.97 -2.97 -10.02
C THR A 93 -4.76 -4.12 -9.39
N VAL A 94 -4.27 -4.72 -8.32
CA VAL A 94 -4.87 -5.92 -7.69
C VAL A 94 -5.58 -5.56 -6.41
N ASN A 95 -4.89 -4.89 -5.47
CA ASN A 95 -5.41 -4.44 -4.18
C ASN A 95 -6.03 -5.58 -3.36
N ASP A 96 -5.25 -6.64 -3.13
CA ASP A 96 -5.74 -7.87 -2.49
C ASP A 96 -6.27 -7.62 -1.08
N LEU A 97 -5.62 -6.75 -0.31
CA LEU A 97 -6.08 -6.42 1.03
C LEU A 97 -7.44 -5.71 1.02
N ALA A 98 -7.65 -4.77 0.09
CA ALA A 98 -8.92 -4.09 -0.06
C ALA A 98 -10.05 -5.07 -0.39
N ARG A 99 -9.78 -6.06 -1.26
CA ARG A 99 -10.73 -7.13 -1.59
C ARG A 99 -11.05 -8.01 -0.39
N ALA A 100 -10.02 -8.43 0.35
CA ALA A 100 -10.18 -9.28 1.53
C ALA A 100 -11.02 -8.60 2.62
N LEU A 101 -10.90 -7.28 2.74
CA LEU A 101 -11.64 -6.47 3.70
C LEU A 101 -12.99 -5.95 3.17
N ASN A 102 -13.37 -6.30 1.94
CA ASN A 102 -14.57 -5.79 1.26
C ASN A 102 -14.63 -4.26 1.23
N LEU A 103 -13.48 -3.61 1.04
CA LEU A 103 -13.41 -2.16 0.85
C LEU A 103 -13.74 -1.79 -0.60
N PRO A 104 -14.24 -0.57 -0.85
CA PRO A 104 -14.43 -0.08 -2.21
C PRO A 104 -13.13 -0.15 -2.99
N MET A 105 -13.23 -0.64 -4.23
CA MET A 105 -12.08 -0.75 -5.13
C MET A 105 -11.84 0.53 -5.93
N ASP A 106 -12.84 1.37 -6.02
CA ASP A 106 -12.72 2.71 -6.57
C ASP A 106 -12.11 3.64 -5.51
N PRO A 107 -11.01 4.34 -5.82
CA PRO A 107 -10.32 5.18 -4.85
C PRO A 107 -11.17 6.32 -4.30
N GLU A 108 -11.99 6.94 -5.15
CA GLU A 108 -12.89 8.02 -4.73
C GLU A 108 -13.93 7.51 -3.74
N GLU A 109 -14.54 6.38 -4.05
CA GLU A 109 -15.52 5.74 -3.16
C GLU A 109 -14.87 5.34 -1.83
N ALA A 110 -13.67 4.77 -1.85
CA ALA A 110 -12.92 4.39 -0.65
C ALA A 110 -12.60 5.60 0.24
N ILE A 111 -12.24 6.74 -0.37
CA ILE A 111 -11.98 7.99 0.35
C ILE A 111 -13.26 8.54 0.97
N GLN A 112 -14.36 8.58 0.22
CA GLN A 112 -15.64 9.10 0.69
C GLN A 112 -16.22 8.27 1.83
N GLN A 113 -16.10 6.94 1.77
CA GLN A 113 -16.63 6.01 2.77
C GLN A 113 -15.72 5.83 4.00
N LEU A 114 -14.60 6.55 4.09
CA LEU A 114 -13.72 6.47 5.25
C LEU A 114 -14.48 6.80 6.54
N ASP A 115 -14.48 5.83 7.46
CA ASP A 115 -15.11 5.93 8.77
C ASP A 115 -14.12 5.47 9.85
N LEU A 116 -13.66 6.39 10.69
CA LEU A 116 -12.65 6.14 11.73
C LEU A 116 -13.17 5.28 12.89
N GLU A 117 -14.48 5.12 13.02
CA GLU A 117 -15.09 4.27 14.04
C GLU A 117 -15.12 2.79 13.63
N LYS A 118 -15.05 2.51 12.33
CA LYS A 118 -14.97 1.16 11.79
C LYS A 118 -13.51 0.70 11.73
N THR A 119 -13.10 -0.05 12.74
CA THR A 119 -11.75 -0.62 12.83
C THR A 119 -11.79 -2.12 12.98
N SER A 120 -10.82 -2.81 12.39
CA SER A 120 -10.63 -4.26 12.53
C SER A 120 -9.19 -4.55 12.92
N ALA A 121 -9.00 -5.53 13.77
CA ALA A 121 -7.67 -6.06 14.04
C ALA A 121 -7.29 -7.05 12.94
N LEU A 122 -6.09 -6.93 12.43
CA LEU A 122 -5.54 -7.82 11.42
C LEU A 122 -4.21 -8.39 11.91
N ASP A 123 -4.01 -9.67 11.65
CA ASP A 123 -2.74 -10.32 11.93
C ASP A 123 -1.72 -9.95 10.86
N VAL A 124 -0.48 -9.73 11.27
CA VAL A 124 0.66 -9.50 10.40
C VAL A 124 1.62 -10.66 10.55
N GLY A 125 1.94 -11.33 9.45
CA GLY A 125 2.93 -12.41 9.44
C GLY A 125 4.36 -11.85 9.39
N LYS A 126 5.30 -12.62 9.97
CA LYS A 126 6.73 -12.31 9.91
C LYS A 126 7.48 -13.50 9.35
N ILE A 127 8.40 -13.23 8.41
CA ILE A 127 9.35 -14.21 7.90
C ILE A 127 10.75 -13.59 7.90
N ASN A 128 11.66 -14.16 8.67
CA ASN A 128 12.96 -13.56 8.97
C ASN A 128 12.76 -12.15 9.58
N ASP A 129 13.24 -11.11 8.89
CA ASP A 129 13.10 -9.72 9.31
C ASP A 129 12.01 -8.96 8.54
N ASP A 130 11.32 -9.62 7.61
CA ASP A 130 10.28 -9.01 6.78
C ASP A 130 8.87 -9.29 7.32
N TYR A 131 7.98 -8.33 7.13
CA TYR A 131 6.57 -8.45 7.49
C TYR A 131 5.71 -8.58 6.24
N PHE A 132 4.64 -9.35 6.35
CA PHE A 132 3.68 -9.51 5.27
C PHE A 132 2.26 -9.59 5.79
N MET A 133 1.33 -9.14 4.97
CA MET A 133 -0.07 -9.09 5.31
C MET A 133 -0.93 -10.01 4.44
N ASN A 134 -0.52 -10.27 3.20
CA ASN A 134 -1.31 -11.07 2.25
C ASN A 134 -0.71 -12.46 2.08
N VAL A 135 0.30 -12.61 1.22
CA VAL A 135 0.88 -13.89 0.83
C VAL A 135 2.41 -13.82 0.80
N VAL A 136 3.03 -14.94 1.15
CA VAL A 136 4.43 -15.23 0.86
C VAL A 136 4.46 -16.33 -0.18
N ALA A 137 5.19 -16.13 -1.28
CA ALA A 137 5.37 -17.11 -2.32
C ALA A 137 6.86 -17.37 -2.57
N ILE A 138 7.23 -18.62 -2.75
CA ILE A 138 8.61 -19.07 -2.95
C ILE A 138 8.67 -19.90 -4.22
N GLY A 139 9.73 -19.73 -5.01
CA GLY A 139 10.03 -20.50 -6.21
C GLY A 139 10.04 -19.67 -7.49
N THR A 140 10.04 -20.33 -8.64
CA THR A 140 10.23 -19.72 -9.97
C THR A 140 9.16 -18.69 -10.34
N ILE A 141 7.90 -18.90 -9.93
CA ILE A 141 6.80 -17.97 -10.27
C ILE A 141 6.98 -16.62 -9.56
N PRO A 142 7.28 -16.55 -8.25
CA PRO A 142 7.59 -15.28 -7.59
C PRO A 142 8.76 -14.52 -8.18
N GLU A 143 9.83 -15.23 -8.57
CA GLU A 143 10.99 -14.63 -9.24
C GLU A 143 10.58 -13.92 -10.53
N SER A 144 9.73 -14.56 -11.34
CA SER A 144 9.22 -13.95 -12.57
C SER A 144 8.35 -12.70 -12.36
N ILE A 145 7.70 -12.58 -11.21
CA ILE A 145 6.89 -11.40 -10.85
C ILE A 145 7.80 -10.20 -10.53
N ASN A 146 8.95 -10.43 -9.89
CA ASN A 146 9.91 -9.39 -9.56
C ASN A 146 10.55 -8.75 -10.79
N ASP A 147 10.68 -9.51 -11.90
CA ASP A 147 11.25 -9.04 -13.15
C ASP A 147 10.31 -8.15 -13.98
N VAL A 148 9.05 -7.98 -13.55
CA VAL A 148 8.08 -7.14 -14.27
C VAL A 148 8.32 -5.67 -13.95
N ASP A 149 8.71 -4.92 -14.96
CA ASP A 149 8.97 -3.48 -14.87
C ASP A 149 7.70 -2.69 -14.49
N VAL A 150 7.86 -1.58 -13.76
CA VAL A 150 6.76 -0.71 -13.28
C VAL A 150 5.88 -0.26 -14.43
N GLU A 151 6.50 0.09 -15.58
CA GLU A 151 5.78 0.52 -16.77
C GLU A 151 4.93 -0.61 -17.38
N GLN A 152 5.41 -1.85 -17.34
CA GLN A 152 4.68 -3.03 -17.79
C GLN A 152 3.52 -3.37 -16.84
N LYS A 153 3.73 -3.24 -15.53
CA LYS A 153 2.66 -3.42 -14.53
C LYS A 153 1.50 -2.46 -14.77
N THR A 154 1.80 -1.22 -15.10
CA THR A 154 0.80 -0.18 -15.32
C THR A 154 0.03 -0.38 -16.63
N LYS A 155 0.71 -0.75 -17.73
CA LYS A 155 0.11 -0.89 -19.06
C LYS A 155 -0.63 -2.21 -19.30
N LEU A 156 -0.13 -3.30 -18.74
CA LEU A 156 -0.62 -4.67 -19.02
C LEU A 156 -1.37 -5.29 -17.84
N GLY A 157 -1.34 -4.67 -16.67
CA GLY A 157 -2.01 -5.19 -15.48
C GLY A 157 -1.64 -6.65 -15.19
N LYS A 158 -2.64 -7.48 -14.90
CA LYS A 158 -2.45 -8.91 -14.61
C LYS A 158 -1.77 -9.70 -15.74
N LEU A 159 -1.87 -9.24 -16.99
CA LEU A 159 -1.30 -9.92 -18.15
C LEU A 159 0.24 -9.87 -18.13
N ALA A 160 0.84 -8.82 -17.58
CA ALA A 160 2.29 -8.72 -17.45
C ALA A 160 2.88 -9.87 -16.63
N TYR A 161 2.22 -10.26 -15.55
CA TYR A 161 2.64 -11.37 -14.70
C TYR A 161 2.56 -12.72 -15.42
N PHE A 162 1.52 -12.94 -16.23
CA PHE A 162 1.39 -14.14 -17.04
C PHE A 162 2.50 -14.27 -18.10
N ILE A 163 2.81 -13.16 -18.79
CA ILE A 163 3.86 -13.14 -19.83
C ILE A 163 5.24 -13.41 -19.21
N SER A 164 5.55 -12.77 -18.08
CA SER A 164 6.82 -12.98 -17.37
C SER A 164 6.91 -14.41 -16.85
N GLY A 165 5.87 -14.95 -16.24
CA GLY A 165 5.82 -16.33 -15.76
C GLY A 165 6.02 -17.36 -16.87
N ALA A 166 5.41 -17.17 -18.04
CA ALA A 166 5.56 -18.05 -19.18
C ALA A 166 7.00 -18.04 -19.74
N LYS A 167 7.66 -16.88 -19.78
CA LYS A 167 9.08 -16.78 -20.20
C LYS A 167 10.01 -17.51 -19.24
N HIS A 168 9.82 -17.38 -17.93
CA HIS A 168 10.63 -18.06 -16.92
C HIS A 168 10.47 -19.57 -16.98
N LEU A 169 9.24 -20.07 -17.13
CA LEU A 169 8.98 -21.50 -17.29
C LEU A 169 9.61 -22.08 -18.56
N ALA A 170 9.62 -21.34 -19.67
CA ALA A 170 10.28 -21.75 -20.89
C ALA A 170 11.82 -21.85 -20.73
N ASN A 171 12.42 -20.94 -19.98
CA ASN A 171 13.86 -20.92 -19.73
C ASN A 171 14.33 -21.94 -18.68
N ALA A 172 13.44 -22.40 -17.80
CA ALA A 172 13.76 -23.39 -16.77
C ALA A 172 13.80 -24.85 -17.30
N GLN A 173 13.41 -25.06 -18.55
CA GLN A 173 13.45 -26.37 -19.21
C GLN A 173 14.69 -26.60 -20.10
N THR A 174 15.61 -25.67 -20.13
CA THR A 174 16.91 -25.79 -20.78
C THR A 174 18.03 -25.88 -19.77
#